data_a69a27946cfae2a03777c1116a3916c3
#
_entry.id   a69a27946cfae2a03777c1116a3916c3
#
_cell.length_a   1.000
_cell.length_b   1.000
_cell.length_c   1.000
_cell.angle_alpha   90.00
_cell.angle_beta   90.00
_cell.angle_gamma   90.00
#
_symmetry.space_group_name_H-M   'P 1'
#
loop_
_entity.id
_entity.type
_entity.pdbx_description
1 polymer ?
#
loop_
_entity_poly.entity_id
_entity_poly.type
_entity_poly.pdbx_seq_one_letter_code
_entity_poly.pdbx_strand_id
1 'polypeptide(L)'
;RELETWLAVDLSASLDFGTAECDKRELAIAACAAVAHLTRGGGNRVGAVVSTGAQTLRIPARGGLPHARAMVRRVAELPRAAEGERGDLAAILETLRRPPRRRGLVVVISDFLGARSGEVFEWERPLRGLSARHDLIGIEVLDPRDLELPDMGTVVLADPETGRQKEVVTTPLLRREFAAAAAAHRDDVASALRRCGAAQLTLR
;
A
#
# COMPACT_ATOMS: atom_id res chain seq x y z
N ARG A 1 28.56 0.49 4.86
CA ARG A 1 27.93 -0.01 3.61
C ARG A 1 26.72 0.85 3.32
N GLU A 2 26.71 1.55 2.19
CA GLU A 2 25.53 2.32 1.75
C GLU A 2 24.38 1.36 1.46
N LEU A 3 23.22 1.60 2.07
CA LEU A 3 21.98 0.89 1.77
C LEU A 3 21.13 1.69 0.80
N GLU A 4 20.42 1.01 -0.07
CA GLU A 4 19.43 1.61 -0.96
C GLU A 4 18.04 1.17 -0.52
N THR A 5 17.20 2.15 -0.17
CA THR A 5 15.80 1.92 0.23
C THR A 5 14.88 2.31 -0.89
N TRP A 6 13.98 1.43 -1.26
CA TRP A 6 12.93 1.70 -2.24
C TRP A 6 11.55 1.61 -1.58
N LEU A 7 10.75 2.63 -1.82
CA LEU A 7 9.35 2.69 -1.45
C LEU A 7 8.50 2.28 -2.65
N ALA A 8 7.69 1.24 -2.49
CA ALA A 8 6.65 0.84 -3.44
C ALA A 8 5.32 1.31 -2.85
N VAL A 9 4.74 2.36 -3.40
CA VAL A 9 3.59 3.04 -2.81
C VAL A 9 2.39 2.94 -3.73
N ASP A 10 1.34 2.34 -3.23
CA ASP A 10 0.03 2.33 -3.87
C ASP A 10 -0.79 3.52 -3.33
N LEU A 11 -1.19 4.42 -4.22
CA LEU A 11 -2.10 5.54 -3.95
C LEU A 11 -3.31 5.48 -4.90
N SER A 12 -3.82 4.28 -5.13
CA SER A 12 -5.04 4.04 -5.90
C SER A 12 -6.30 4.54 -5.17
N ALA A 13 -7.45 4.47 -5.84
CA ALA A 13 -8.70 5.00 -5.31
C ALA A 13 -9.12 4.40 -3.95
N SER A 14 -8.73 3.17 -3.66
CA SER A 14 -9.01 2.54 -2.35
C SER A 14 -8.31 3.24 -1.18
N LEU A 15 -7.18 3.92 -1.44
CA LEU A 15 -6.49 4.72 -0.42
C LEU A 15 -7.03 6.15 -0.28
N ASP A 16 -7.79 6.65 -1.24
CA ASP A 16 -8.43 7.97 -1.14
C ASP A 16 -9.69 7.96 -0.26
N PHE A 17 -9.84 6.92 0.57
CA PHE A 17 -10.92 6.74 1.52
C PHE A 17 -10.41 6.81 2.96
N GLY A 18 -11.21 7.40 3.84
CA GLY A 18 -10.93 7.44 5.27
C GLY A 18 -12.11 7.99 6.05
N THR A 19 -12.37 7.42 7.23
CA THR A 19 -13.43 7.82 8.15
C THR A 19 -12.91 8.20 9.53
N ALA A 20 -11.59 8.04 9.73
CA ALA A 20 -10.88 8.43 10.94
C ALA A 20 -10.43 9.91 10.88
N GLU A 21 -9.51 10.31 11.74
CA GLU A 21 -8.95 11.67 11.78
C GLU A 21 -8.15 12.02 10.50
N CYS A 22 -7.64 11.02 9.80
CA CYS A 22 -6.96 11.16 8.52
C CYS A 22 -7.38 10.03 7.55
N ASP A 23 -7.26 10.28 6.25
CA ASP A 23 -7.53 9.26 5.25
C ASP A 23 -6.33 8.29 5.09
N LYS A 24 -6.57 7.13 4.45
CA LYS A 24 -5.51 6.13 4.24
C LYS A 24 -4.34 6.69 3.42
N ARG A 25 -4.61 7.60 2.49
CA ARG A 25 -3.60 8.28 1.70
C ARG A 25 -2.66 9.12 2.56
N GLU A 26 -3.19 9.88 3.51
CA GLU A 26 -2.40 10.67 4.44
C GLU A 26 -1.49 9.78 5.30
N LEU A 27 -2.03 8.64 5.77
CA LEU A 27 -1.24 7.63 6.49
C LEU A 27 -0.14 7.04 5.61
N ALA A 28 -0.42 6.72 4.34
CA ALA A 28 0.57 6.21 3.40
C ALA A 28 1.68 7.23 3.16
N ILE A 29 1.35 8.51 2.99
CA ILE A 29 2.32 9.60 2.84
C ILE A 29 3.15 9.79 4.11
N ALA A 30 2.53 9.71 5.28
CA ALA A 30 3.22 9.77 6.57
C ALA A 30 4.19 8.59 6.73
N ALA A 31 3.80 7.38 6.33
CA ALA A 31 4.67 6.21 6.29
C ALA A 31 5.88 6.43 5.36
N CYS A 32 5.64 6.98 4.16
CA CYS A 32 6.73 7.36 3.24
C CYS A 32 7.71 8.33 3.89
N ALA A 33 7.21 9.35 4.58
CA ALA A 33 8.02 10.34 5.27
C ALA A 33 8.84 9.71 6.40
N ALA A 34 8.23 8.85 7.21
CA ALA A 34 8.89 8.16 8.31
C ALA A 34 10.02 7.25 7.79
N VAL A 35 9.75 6.41 6.79
CA VAL A 35 10.75 5.50 6.20
C VAL A 35 11.88 6.30 5.56
N ALA A 36 11.57 7.32 4.76
CA ALA A 36 12.57 8.17 4.13
C ALA A 36 13.45 8.89 5.17
N HIS A 37 12.87 9.31 6.30
CA HIS A 37 13.61 9.94 7.39
C HIS A 37 14.51 8.95 8.12
N LEU A 38 14.01 7.78 8.45
CA LEU A 38 14.76 6.75 9.20
C LEU A 38 15.91 6.16 8.38
N THR A 39 15.73 6.02 7.06
CA THR A 39 16.70 5.33 6.20
C THR A 39 17.74 6.26 5.56
N ARG A 40 17.62 7.58 5.68
CA ARG A 40 18.50 8.58 5.04
C ARG A 40 19.90 8.72 5.62
N GLY A 41 20.18 8.12 6.78
CA GLY A 41 21.46 8.23 7.50
C GLY A 41 22.58 7.43 6.84
N GLY A 42 23.86 7.74 7.20
CA GLY A 42 25.00 6.90 6.85
C GLY A 42 25.33 6.78 5.35
N GLY A 43 24.98 7.78 4.54
CA GLY A 43 25.20 7.72 3.07
C GLY A 43 24.14 6.92 2.31
N ASN A 44 23.11 6.45 2.97
CA ASN A 44 22.03 5.69 2.36
C ASN A 44 21.25 6.52 1.33
N ARG A 45 20.65 5.81 0.39
CA ARG A 45 19.82 6.38 -0.67
C ARG A 45 18.39 5.93 -0.52
N VAL A 46 17.45 6.81 -0.82
CA VAL A 46 16.02 6.49 -0.84
C VAL A 46 15.41 6.89 -2.17
N GLY A 47 14.62 6.01 -2.75
CA GLY A 47 13.84 6.21 -3.96
C GLY A 47 12.43 5.67 -3.80
N ALA A 48 11.56 5.97 -4.75
CA ALA A 48 10.18 5.51 -4.71
C ALA A 48 9.65 5.15 -6.10
N VAL A 49 8.73 4.20 -6.13
CA VAL A 49 7.81 3.96 -7.24
C VAL A 49 6.40 4.08 -6.66
N VAL A 50 5.63 5.01 -7.18
CA VAL A 50 4.30 5.35 -6.69
C VAL A 50 3.31 5.23 -7.83
N SER A 51 2.20 4.56 -7.61
CA SER A 51 1.10 4.49 -8.59
C SER A 51 -0.19 5.06 -7.99
N THR A 52 -0.92 5.84 -8.80
CA THR A 52 -2.28 6.29 -8.49
C THR A 52 -3.33 5.44 -9.24
N GLY A 53 -2.92 4.36 -9.89
CA GLY A 53 -3.77 3.62 -10.83
C GLY A 53 -3.55 4.11 -12.27
N ALA A 54 -3.89 5.36 -12.57
CA ALA A 54 -3.74 5.96 -13.89
C ALA A 54 -2.28 6.18 -14.30
N GLN A 55 -1.42 6.50 -13.35
CA GLN A 55 -0.02 6.84 -13.64
C GLN A 55 0.92 6.24 -12.61
N THR A 56 2.12 5.92 -13.07
CA THR A 56 3.21 5.46 -12.21
C THR A 56 4.36 6.45 -12.25
N LEU A 57 4.74 6.97 -11.09
CA LEU A 57 5.87 7.86 -10.90
C LEU A 57 7.04 7.08 -10.33
N ARG A 58 8.20 7.17 -10.98
CA ARG A 58 9.47 6.67 -10.44
C ARG A 58 10.36 7.82 -10.02
N ILE A 59 10.77 7.83 -8.75
CA ILE A 59 11.73 8.77 -8.18
C ILE A 59 13.03 8.02 -7.91
N PRO A 60 14.13 8.37 -8.59
CA PRO A 60 15.41 7.67 -8.44
C PRO A 60 15.95 7.75 -7.00
N ALA A 61 16.61 6.68 -6.56
CA ALA A 61 17.24 6.63 -5.24
C ALA A 61 18.44 7.59 -5.17
N ARG A 62 18.38 8.54 -4.25
CA ARG A 62 19.46 9.51 -3.96
C ARG A 62 19.60 9.71 -2.45
N GLY A 63 20.78 10.15 -2.02
CA GLY A 63 21.06 10.45 -0.62
C GLY A 63 20.67 11.87 -0.21
N GLY A 64 20.63 12.06 1.10
CA GLY A 64 20.50 13.37 1.74
C GLY A 64 19.06 13.80 2.06
N LEU A 65 18.95 14.63 3.10
CA LEU A 65 17.67 15.15 3.59
C LEU A 65 16.90 15.99 2.56
N PRO A 66 17.56 16.83 1.73
CA PRO A 66 16.84 17.61 0.71
C PRO A 66 16.13 16.70 -0.30
N HIS A 67 16.79 15.61 -0.73
CA HIS A 67 16.17 14.65 -1.64
C HIS A 67 14.99 13.90 -0.99
N ALA A 68 15.16 13.41 0.24
CA ALA A 68 14.09 12.73 0.97
C ALA A 68 12.85 13.63 1.12
N ARG A 69 13.03 14.90 1.48
CA ARG A 69 11.93 15.86 1.59
C ARG A 69 11.27 16.16 0.23
N ALA A 70 12.07 16.35 -0.82
CA ALA A 70 11.55 16.59 -2.17
C ALA A 70 10.75 15.37 -2.69
N MET A 71 11.22 14.15 -2.40
CA MET A 71 10.54 12.90 -2.74
C MET A 71 9.16 12.83 -2.05
N VAL A 72 9.12 13.02 -0.73
CA VAL A 72 7.85 12.96 0.03
C VAL A 72 6.88 14.05 -0.45
N ARG A 73 7.34 15.28 -0.68
CA ARG A 73 6.52 16.34 -1.25
C ARG A 73 5.93 15.93 -2.59
N ARG A 74 6.73 15.36 -3.47
CA ARG A 74 6.30 14.92 -4.79
C ARG A 74 5.27 13.81 -4.74
N VAL A 75 5.38 12.89 -3.76
CA VAL A 75 4.38 11.87 -3.49
C VAL A 75 3.07 12.49 -3.00
N ALA A 76 3.15 13.46 -2.09
CA ALA A 76 1.98 14.15 -1.55
C ALA A 76 1.23 14.99 -2.59
N GLU A 77 1.96 15.58 -3.55
CA GLU A 77 1.40 16.42 -4.63
C GLU A 77 0.81 15.61 -5.80
N LEU A 78 0.93 14.27 -5.80
CA LEU A 78 0.27 13.47 -6.82
C LEU A 78 -1.25 13.65 -6.77
N PRO A 79 -1.92 13.74 -7.93
CA PRO A 79 -3.38 13.84 -7.96
C PRO A 79 -4.01 12.60 -7.31
N ARG A 80 -5.21 12.77 -6.77
CA ARG A 80 -6.01 11.63 -6.32
C ARG A 80 -6.38 10.78 -7.51
N ALA A 81 -6.51 9.47 -7.28
CA ALA A 81 -6.99 8.56 -8.30
C ALA A 81 -8.43 8.91 -8.70
N ALA A 82 -8.78 8.73 -9.98
CA ALA A 82 -10.17 8.84 -10.39
C ALA A 82 -10.97 7.66 -9.82
N GLU A 83 -12.27 7.91 -9.56
CA GLU A 83 -13.17 6.86 -9.11
C GLU A 83 -13.16 5.68 -10.10
N GLY A 84 -12.94 4.46 -9.60
CA GLY A 84 -12.84 3.26 -10.42
C GLY A 84 -11.44 2.93 -10.95
N GLU A 85 -10.43 3.76 -10.67
CA GLU A 85 -9.04 3.44 -11.01
C GLU A 85 -8.45 2.43 -10.02
N ARG A 86 -8.17 1.24 -10.54
CA ARG A 86 -7.57 0.15 -9.75
C ARG A 86 -6.09 0.37 -9.55
N GLY A 87 -5.64 0.09 -8.34
CA GLY A 87 -4.22 -0.07 -8.06
C GLY A 87 -3.66 -1.33 -8.71
N ASP A 88 -2.43 -1.24 -9.20
CA ASP A 88 -1.66 -2.39 -9.69
C ASP A 88 -0.35 -2.48 -8.92
N LEU A 89 -0.45 -3.04 -7.72
CA LEU A 89 0.71 -3.25 -6.85
C LEU A 89 1.74 -4.19 -7.51
N ALA A 90 1.27 -5.15 -8.31
CA ALA A 90 2.16 -6.07 -9.03
C ALA A 90 3.02 -5.30 -10.05
N ALA A 91 2.45 -4.37 -10.82
CA ALA A 91 3.19 -3.54 -11.76
C ALA A 91 4.20 -2.61 -11.07
N ILE A 92 3.84 -2.03 -9.92
CA ILE A 92 4.78 -1.23 -9.10
C ILE A 92 6.01 -2.09 -8.74
N LEU A 93 5.79 -3.30 -8.22
CA LEU A 93 6.85 -4.22 -7.80
C LEU A 93 7.68 -4.73 -8.97
N GLU A 94 7.06 -5.01 -10.12
CA GLU A 94 7.80 -5.38 -11.35
C GLU A 94 8.71 -4.24 -11.83
N THR A 95 8.30 -2.99 -11.67
CA THR A 95 9.13 -1.83 -11.98
C THR A 95 10.39 -1.79 -11.10
N LEU A 96 10.30 -2.25 -9.84
CA LEU A 96 11.45 -2.34 -8.93
C LEU A 96 12.37 -3.52 -9.23
N ARG A 97 11.88 -4.57 -9.86
CA ARG A 97 12.72 -5.71 -10.28
C ARG A 97 13.70 -5.37 -11.39
N ARG A 98 13.45 -4.34 -12.19
CA ARG A 98 14.39 -3.83 -13.20
C ARG A 98 15.47 -3.01 -12.49
N PRO A 99 16.73 -3.31 -12.63
CA PRO A 99 17.67 -3.49 -11.55
C PRO A 99 17.97 -2.24 -10.73
N PRO A 100 17.69 -2.24 -9.44
CA PRO A 100 18.68 -1.76 -8.51
C PRO A 100 19.68 -2.87 -8.29
N ARG A 101 20.90 -2.66 -8.69
CA ARG A 101 21.97 -3.69 -8.62
C ARG A 101 22.50 -3.93 -7.19
N ARG A 102 22.03 -3.16 -6.20
CA ARG A 102 22.52 -3.18 -4.81
C ARG A 102 21.48 -3.84 -3.89
N ARG A 103 21.99 -4.60 -2.93
CA ARG A 103 21.17 -5.07 -1.80
C ARG A 103 20.65 -3.87 -1.01
N GLY A 104 19.43 -3.95 -0.51
CA GLY A 104 18.82 -2.87 0.23
C GLY A 104 17.50 -3.27 0.86
N LEU A 105 16.69 -2.29 1.15
CA LEU A 105 15.37 -2.44 1.74
C LEU A 105 14.29 -2.05 0.71
N VAL A 106 13.26 -2.87 0.59
CA VAL A 106 12.03 -2.50 -0.12
C VAL A 106 10.89 -2.43 0.88
N VAL A 107 10.23 -1.28 0.92
CA VAL A 107 9.05 -1.06 1.76
C VAL A 107 7.84 -0.88 0.87
N VAL A 108 6.88 -1.77 0.99
CA VAL A 108 5.61 -1.73 0.26
C VAL A 108 4.56 -1.07 1.15
N ILE A 109 3.90 -0.04 0.66
CA ILE A 109 2.86 0.71 1.38
C ILE A 109 1.58 0.62 0.56
N SER A 110 0.58 -0.09 1.06
CA SER A 110 -0.70 -0.36 0.40
C SER A 110 -1.74 -0.83 1.43
N ASP A 111 -3.00 -0.85 1.07
CA ASP A 111 -4.04 -1.57 1.80
C ASP A 111 -4.11 -3.06 1.40
N PHE A 112 -3.31 -3.47 0.43
CA PHE A 112 -3.22 -4.83 -0.09
C PHE A 112 -4.55 -5.41 -0.60
N LEU A 113 -5.48 -4.56 -1.03
CA LEU A 113 -6.72 -4.94 -1.69
C LEU A 113 -6.47 -5.31 -3.16
N GLY A 114 -5.55 -6.23 -3.39
CA GLY A 114 -5.13 -6.62 -4.73
C GLY A 114 -5.97 -7.73 -5.35
N ALA A 115 -5.93 -7.81 -6.68
CA ALA A 115 -6.51 -8.93 -7.42
C ALA A 115 -5.82 -10.25 -7.07
N ARG A 116 -6.58 -11.34 -7.17
CA ARG A 116 -6.10 -12.71 -6.93
C ARG A 116 -6.17 -13.54 -8.20
N SER A 117 -5.18 -14.39 -8.38
CA SER A 117 -5.22 -15.50 -9.33
C SER A 117 -5.36 -16.80 -8.54
N GLY A 118 -6.61 -17.29 -8.39
CA GLY A 118 -6.92 -18.36 -7.46
C GLY A 118 -6.75 -17.93 -6.00
N GLU A 119 -5.92 -18.65 -5.24
CA GLU A 119 -5.64 -18.35 -3.82
C GLU A 119 -4.45 -17.39 -3.62
N VAL A 120 -3.77 -16.98 -4.69
CA VAL A 120 -2.54 -16.21 -4.65
C VAL A 120 -2.80 -14.78 -5.09
N PHE A 121 -2.31 -13.80 -4.35
CA PHE A 121 -2.36 -12.40 -4.79
C PHE A 121 -1.38 -12.17 -5.94
N GLU A 122 -1.76 -11.35 -6.92
CA GLU A 122 -0.94 -11.06 -8.09
C GLU A 122 0.41 -10.41 -7.74
N TRP A 123 0.45 -9.64 -6.63
CA TRP A 123 1.66 -9.00 -6.13
C TRP A 123 2.66 -9.95 -5.43
N GLU A 124 2.25 -11.17 -5.05
CA GLU A 124 3.16 -12.11 -4.33
C GLU A 124 4.36 -12.52 -5.18
N ARG A 125 4.14 -12.83 -6.45
CA ARG A 125 5.22 -13.28 -7.34
C ARG A 125 6.30 -12.21 -7.53
N PRO A 126 5.99 -10.95 -7.90
CA PRO A 126 6.98 -9.90 -8.01
C PRO A 126 7.63 -9.55 -6.67
N LEU A 127 6.88 -9.54 -5.56
CA LEU A 127 7.43 -9.27 -4.23
C LEU A 127 8.44 -10.35 -3.82
N ARG A 128 8.11 -11.63 -3.99
CA ARG A 128 9.02 -12.74 -3.73
C ARG A 128 10.29 -12.65 -4.57
N GLY A 129 10.17 -12.18 -5.81
CA GLY A 129 11.33 -11.97 -6.69
C GLY A 129 12.31 -10.92 -6.15
N LEU A 130 11.85 -9.98 -5.32
CA LEU A 130 12.70 -8.97 -4.67
C LEU A 130 13.42 -9.51 -3.42
N SER A 131 12.85 -10.50 -2.73
CA SER A 131 13.41 -11.04 -1.47
C SER A 131 14.80 -11.68 -1.63
N ALA A 132 15.15 -12.10 -2.83
CA ALA A 132 16.48 -12.67 -3.12
C ALA A 132 17.63 -11.64 -2.90
N ARG A 133 17.32 -10.33 -2.92
CA ARG A 133 18.32 -9.26 -2.87
C ARG A 133 17.99 -8.15 -1.88
N HIS A 134 16.77 -8.09 -1.37
CA HIS A 134 16.30 -7.01 -0.52
C HIS A 134 15.62 -7.57 0.72
N ASP A 135 15.80 -6.89 1.84
CA ASP A 135 14.91 -7.05 2.97
C ASP A 135 13.56 -6.42 2.61
N LEU A 136 12.46 -7.06 3.01
CA LEU A 136 11.12 -6.65 2.63
C LEU A 136 10.30 -6.28 3.86
N ILE A 137 9.59 -5.15 3.77
CA ILE A 137 8.59 -4.72 4.76
C ILE A 137 7.30 -4.38 4.00
N GLY A 138 6.18 -4.96 4.43
CA GLY A 138 4.85 -4.55 4.04
C GLY A 138 4.24 -3.65 5.11
N ILE A 139 3.89 -2.43 4.76
CA ILE A 139 3.11 -1.51 5.60
C ILE A 139 1.67 -1.52 5.08
N GLU A 140 0.81 -2.17 5.84
CA GLU A 140 -0.61 -2.24 5.55
C GLU A 140 -1.32 -1.03 6.15
N VAL A 141 -2.01 -0.27 5.30
CA VAL A 141 -2.75 0.93 5.71
C VAL A 141 -4.24 0.61 5.73
N LEU A 142 -4.87 0.77 6.89
CA LEU A 142 -6.26 0.42 7.12
C LEU A 142 -7.06 1.60 7.67
N ASP A 143 -8.32 1.67 7.27
CA ASP A 143 -9.34 2.47 7.93
C ASP A 143 -10.20 1.56 8.84
N PRO A 144 -10.76 2.04 9.96
CA PRO A 144 -11.67 1.26 10.79
C PRO A 144 -12.85 0.67 10.02
N ARG A 145 -13.31 1.34 8.96
CA ARG A 145 -14.40 0.86 8.09
C ARG A 145 -14.00 -0.27 7.13
N ASP A 146 -12.70 -0.49 6.93
CA ASP A 146 -12.22 -1.68 6.22
C ASP A 146 -12.40 -2.95 7.08
N LEU A 147 -12.55 -2.79 8.40
CA LEU A 147 -12.63 -3.89 9.37
C LEU A 147 -14.05 -4.16 9.85
N GLU A 148 -14.84 -3.11 10.04
CA GLU A 148 -16.16 -3.21 10.66
C GLU A 148 -17.15 -2.26 9.99
N LEU A 149 -18.36 -2.78 9.72
CA LEU A 149 -19.49 -1.94 9.33
C LEU A 149 -20.18 -1.38 10.57
N PRO A 150 -20.41 -0.05 10.65
CA PRO A 150 -21.16 0.55 11.74
C PRO A 150 -22.64 0.19 11.67
N ASP A 151 -23.32 0.36 12.78
CA ASP A 151 -24.77 0.29 12.86
C ASP A 151 -25.38 1.65 12.46
N MET A 152 -25.65 1.82 11.18
CA MET A 152 -26.17 3.07 10.62
C MET A 152 -27.49 2.87 9.85
N GLY A 153 -28.18 1.75 10.07
CA GLY A 153 -29.38 1.43 9.30
C GLY A 153 -29.06 1.11 7.84
N THR A 154 -29.60 1.91 6.91
CA THR A 154 -29.32 1.76 5.50
C THR A 154 -28.10 2.60 5.10
N VAL A 155 -27.12 1.97 4.45
CA VAL A 155 -25.91 2.62 3.94
C VAL A 155 -25.74 2.34 2.45
N VAL A 156 -25.15 3.27 1.74
CA VAL A 156 -24.72 3.05 0.36
C VAL A 156 -23.25 2.62 0.41
N LEU A 157 -22.99 1.37 0.07
CA LEU A 157 -21.62 0.87 -0.11
C LEU A 157 -21.20 1.15 -1.54
N ALA A 158 -20.10 1.88 -1.69
CA ALA A 158 -19.45 2.09 -2.98
C ALA A 158 -18.20 1.23 -3.05
N ASP A 159 -18.04 0.51 -4.14
CA ASP A 159 -16.79 -0.16 -4.46
C ASP A 159 -15.85 0.88 -5.08
N PRO A 160 -14.77 1.25 -4.44
CA PRO A 160 -13.86 2.29 -4.92
C PRO A 160 -13.15 1.91 -6.22
N GLU A 161 -13.05 0.60 -6.51
CA GLU A 161 -12.38 0.11 -7.72
C GLU A 161 -13.30 0.00 -8.94
N THR A 162 -14.60 -0.14 -8.74
CA THR A 162 -15.57 -0.31 -9.85
C THR A 162 -16.57 0.83 -9.95
N GLY A 163 -16.64 1.71 -8.95
CA GLY A 163 -17.65 2.77 -8.83
C GLY A 163 -19.06 2.24 -8.60
N ARG A 164 -19.24 0.92 -8.44
CA ARG A 164 -20.57 0.33 -8.20
C ARG A 164 -21.06 0.68 -6.83
N GLN A 165 -22.29 1.18 -6.77
CA GLN A 165 -22.97 1.49 -5.52
C GLN A 165 -24.07 0.47 -5.25
N LYS A 166 -24.20 0.06 -4.00
CA LYS A 166 -25.26 -0.83 -3.52
C LYS A 166 -25.79 -0.32 -2.21
N GLU A 167 -27.09 -0.10 -2.16
CA GLU A 167 -27.79 0.19 -0.92
C GLU A 167 -27.96 -1.09 -0.11
N VAL A 168 -27.53 -1.08 1.15
CA VAL A 168 -27.56 -2.24 2.05
C VAL A 168 -28.03 -1.81 3.43
N VAL A 169 -28.83 -2.67 4.04
CA VAL A 169 -29.22 -2.50 5.46
C VAL A 169 -28.16 -3.17 6.34
N THR A 170 -27.58 -2.43 7.27
CA THR A 170 -26.53 -2.91 8.17
C THR A 170 -27.11 -3.77 9.30
N THR A 171 -27.62 -4.95 8.94
CA THR A 171 -28.12 -5.90 9.92
C THR A 171 -26.99 -6.46 10.81
N PRO A 172 -27.28 -6.94 12.05
CA PRO A 172 -26.25 -7.58 12.89
C PRO A 172 -25.58 -8.79 12.22
N LEU A 173 -26.32 -9.52 11.37
CA LEU A 173 -25.77 -10.63 10.61
C LEU A 173 -24.75 -10.15 9.57
N LEU A 174 -25.13 -9.16 8.75
CA LEU A 174 -24.26 -8.60 7.72
C LEU A 174 -22.99 -8.01 8.33
N ARG A 175 -23.09 -7.30 9.46
CA ARG A 175 -21.93 -6.74 10.16
C ARG A 175 -20.95 -7.82 10.62
N ARG A 176 -21.44 -8.94 11.15
CA ARG A 176 -20.62 -10.07 11.56
C ARG A 176 -19.95 -10.75 10.34
N GLU A 177 -20.70 -10.97 9.27
CA GLU A 177 -20.16 -11.54 8.03
C GLU A 177 -19.09 -10.66 7.41
N PHE A 178 -19.29 -9.34 7.38
CA PHE A 178 -18.32 -8.39 6.91
C PHE A 178 -17.03 -8.42 7.76
N ALA A 179 -17.16 -8.35 9.09
CA ALA A 179 -16.01 -8.41 9.99
C ALA A 179 -15.24 -9.72 9.85
N ALA A 180 -15.94 -10.84 9.71
CA ALA A 180 -15.31 -12.14 9.49
C ALA A 180 -14.56 -12.20 8.13
N ALA A 181 -15.15 -11.68 7.07
CA ALA A 181 -14.51 -11.62 5.75
C ALA A 181 -13.28 -10.67 5.76
N ALA A 182 -13.38 -9.53 6.44
CA ALA A 182 -12.27 -8.61 6.61
C ALA A 182 -11.13 -9.25 7.39
N ALA A 183 -11.42 -9.96 8.49
CA ALA A 183 -10.42 -10.69 9.28
C ALA A 183 -9.73 -11.77 8.43
N ALA A 184 -10.49 -12.59 7.71
CA ALA A 184 -9.95 -13.63 6.83
C ALA A 184 -9.03 -13.03 5.76
N HIS A 185 -9.42 -11.90 5.14
CA HIS A 185 -8.57 -11.23 4.17
C HIS A 185 -7.26 -10.72 4.79
N ARG A 186 -7.28 -10.17 6.04
CA ARG A 186 -6.06 -9.76 6.75
C ARG A 186 -5.13 -10.94 7.04
N ASP A 187 -5.68 -12.07 7.44
CA ASP A 187 -4.92 -13.31 7.67
C ASP A 187 -4.27 -13.81 6.37
N ASP A 188 -4.98 -13.73 5.25
CA ASP A 188 -4.45 -14.07 3.93
C ASP A 188 -3.30 -13.16 3.53
N VAL A 189 -3.45 -11.82 3.69
CA VAL A 189 -2.39 -10.83 3.41
C VAL A 189 -1.17 -11.10 4.30
N ALA A 190 -1.36 -11.30 5.59
CA ALA A 190 -0.27 -11.60 6.53
C ALA A 190 0.46 -12.90 6.14
N SER A 191 -0.29 -13.92 5.72
CA SER A 191 0.28 -15.19 5.26
C SER A 191 1.06 -15.02 3.95
N ALA A 192 0.53 -14.23 3.01
CA ALA A 192 1.18 -13.92 1.75
C ALA A 192 2.49 -13.14 1.95
N LEU A 193 2.50 -12.12 2.81
CA LEU A 193 3.71 -11.37 3.16
C LEU A 193 4.77 -12.29 3.78
N ARG A 194 4.39 -13.15 4.72
CA ARG A 194 5.32 -14.15 5.30
C ARG A 194 5.88 -15.08 4.24
N ARG A 195 5.07 -15.58 3.30
CA ARG A 195 5.54 -16.42 2.18
C ARG A 195 6.54 -15.68 1.28
N CYS A 196 6.43 -14.37 1.19
CA CYS A 196 7.36 -13.52 0.44
C CYS A 196 8.62 -13.17 1.25
N GLY A 197 8.70 -13.53 2.53
CA GLY A 197 9.81 -13.14 3.41
C GLY A 197 9.74 -11.68 3.87
N ALA A 198 8.57 -11.05 3.81
CA ALA A 198 8.36 -9.68 4.24
C ALA A 198 7.91 -9.60 5.69
N ALA A 199 8.48 -8.66 6.45
CA ALA A 199 7.93 -8.24 7.73
C ALA A 199 6.68 -7.39 7.50
N GLN A 200 5.69 -7.49 8.40
CA GLN A 200 4.44 -6.73 8.30
C GLN A 200 4.34 -5.69 9.40
N LEU A 201 3.93 -4.49 9.04
CA LEU A 201 3.48 -3.42 9.93
C LEU A 201 2.06 -3.01 9.51
N THR A 202 1.24 -2.63 10.48
CA THR A 202 -0.12 -2.13 10.21
C THR A 202 -0.26 -0.72 10.77
N LEU A 203 -0.78 0.20 9.96
CA LEU A 203 -1.14 1.57 10.34
C LEU A 203 -2.66 1.72 10.26
N ARG A 204 -3.22 2.44 11.25
CA ARG A 204 -4.66 2.72 11.36
C ARG A 204 -4.90 4.16 11.75
#